data_f63d553bed4be11fe3da9c4a93a4c540
#
_entry.id   f63d553bed4be11fe3da9c4a93a4c540
#
_cell.length_a   1.000
_cell.length_b   1.000
_cell.length_c   1.000
_cell.angle_alpha   90.00
_cell.angle_beta   90.00
_cell.angle_gamma   90.00
#
_symmetry.space_group_name_H-M   'P 1'
#
loop_
_entity.id
_entity.type
_entity.pdbx_description
1 polymer ?
#
loop_
_entity_poly.entity_id
_entity_poly.type
_entity_poly.pdbx_seq_one_letter_code
_entity_poly.pdbx_strand_id
1 'polypeptide(L)'
;RTGGRLGELRFDTDLDISHAVVRYLELLKLSALIGRPEGQGVAEAIRDVNARILQAVTAEQREIFTSSPLDDYVLDAERDDRRRAQATAARDEPSLEPFLPKRGDGLVLSASDIDTYRTCPLKYKFARVFRIPQEPTIHQRFGILVHQVLERFHAGQGAGSDSELLGLLDAGWRRGGFGDSEEERQLHGKAATALVRYHTRFQSEESEPIWFEKSFAFRVGPHLLRGRVDRVDRLPGGEYELIDYKTGRPKTAAQLAEDVQLSLYAVGAAEAWRLDASKQAYYYLLDDQKVALSRGEGDRDWILEVTHEVADGILSQGFEPTPSFAACSVCDYRLVCPAAER
;
A
#
# COMPACT_ATOMS: atom_id res chain seq x y z
N ARG A 1 -12.80 -2.62 23.37
CA ARG A 1 -14.24 -2.97 23.38
C ARG A 1 -14.87 -2.55 24.69
N THR A 2 -15.18 -1.30 24.88
CA THR A 2 -16.06 -0.88 25.96
C THR A 2 -16.95 0.20 25.38
N GLY A 3 -18.17 -0.19 24.99
CA GLY A 3 -19.24 0.72 24.64
C GLY A 3 -19.83 1.44 25.84
N GLY A 4 -18.98 1.79 26.82
CA GLY A 4 -19.33 2.58 27.98
C GLY A 4 -19.08 4.05 27.70
N ARG A 5 -20.01 4.92 28.07
CA ARG A 5 -19.82 6.38 28.02
C ARG A 5 -18.65 6.74 28.90
N LEU A 6 -17.69 7.54 28.39
CA LEU A 6 -16.53 8.04 29.14
C LEU A 6 -16.90 8.72 30.48
N GLY A 7 -18.15 9.13 30.70
CA GLY A 7 -18.68 9.69 31.95
C GLY A 7 -18.94 8.67 33.09
N GLU A 8 -18.82 7.36 32.81
CA GLU A 8 -19.05 6.32 33.82
C GLU A 8 -17.76 5.71 34.41
N LEU A 9 -16.60 6.31 34.14
CA LEU A 9 -15.35 5.95 34.79
C LEU A 9 -15.47 6.24 36.30
N ARG A 10 -15.87 5.23 37.05
CA ARG A 10 -15.81 5.27 38.53
C ARG A 10 -14.42 4.85 38.95
N PHE A 11 -13.73 5.75 39.64
CA PHE A 11 -12.53 5.40 40.37
C PHE A 11 -12.94 4.83 41.73
N ASP A 12 -12.55 3.59 42.00
CA ASP A 12 -12.61 3.05 43.33
C ASP A 12 -11.58 3.80 44.18
N THR A 13 -11.91 4.08 45.43
CA THR A 13 -11.06 4.84 46.37
C THR A 13 -9.70 4.18 46.62
N ASP A 14 -9.58 2.89 46.32
CA ASP A 14 -8.36 2.09 46.45
C ASP A 14 -7.56 1.94 45.15
N LEU A 15 -7.89 2.69 44.10
CA LEU A 15 -7.18 2.63 42.86
C LEU A 15 -5.77 3.19 43.01
N ASP A 16 -4.80 2.34 42.74
CA ASP A 16 -3.39 2.72 42.61
C ASP A 16 -3.27 3.89 41.61
N ILE A 17 -2.64 4.98 42.05
CA ILE A 17 -2.44 6.21 41.25
C ILE A 17 -1.79 5.90 39.93
N SER A 18 -0.92 4.87 39.86
CA SER A 18 -0.31 4.38 38.64
C SER A 18 -1.35 3.97 37.60
N HIS A 19 -2.47 3.33 37.96
CA HIS A 19 -3.54 2.97 37.05
C HIS A 19 -4.31 4.18 36.53
N ALA A 20 -4.51 5.20 37.37
CA ALA A 20 -5.17 6.44 36.96
C ALA A 20 -4.32 7.21 35.93
N VAL A 21 -3.00 7.27 36.13
CA VAL A 21 -2.04 7.89 35.21
C VAL A 21 -1.99 7.14 33.88
N VAL A 22 -1.94 5.81 33.90
CA VAL A 22 -1.96 5.01 32.66
C VAL A 22 -3.25 5.25 31.87
N ARG A 23 -4.42 5.24 32.53
CA ARG A 23 -5.71 5.55 31.88
C ARG A 23 -5.77 6.95 31.32
N TYR A 24 -5.21 7.92 32.00
CA TYR A 24 -5.11 9.28 31.51
C TYR A 24 -4.23 9.37 30.24
N LEU A 25 -3.08 8.72 30.22
CA LEU A 25 -2.22 8.64 29.05
C LEU A 25 -2.90 7.94 27.86
N GLU A 26 -3.70 6.92 28.12
CA GLU A 26 -4.53 6.28 27.09
C GLU A 26 -5.59 7.23 26.54
N LEU A 27 -6.25 8.01 27.39
CA LEU A 27 -7.21 9.03 26.98
C LEU A 27 -6.55 10.16 26.19
N LEU A 28 -5.35 10.59 26.56
CA LEU A 28 -4.57 11.56 25.79
C LEU A 28 -4.19 11.02 24.39
N LYS A 29 -3.78 9.75 24.32
CA LYS A 29 -3.54 9.10 23.03
C LYS A 29 -4.81 9.05 22.16
N LEU A 30 -5.93 8.67 22.76
CA LEU A 30 -7.22 8.66 22.07
C LEU A 30 -7.64 10.06 21.61
N SER A 31 -7.46 11.10 22.43
CA SER A 31 -7.77 12.48 22.04
C SER A 31 -6.88 13.00 20.92
N ALA A 32 -5.61 12.59 20.90
CA ALA A 32 -4.67 12.90 19.82
C ALA A 32 -5.03 12.23 18.51
N LEU A 33 -5.61 11.01 18.57
CA LEU A 33 -6.06 10.26 17.40
C LEU A 33 -7.41 10.78 16.87
N ILE A 34 -8.26 11.33 17.73
CA ILE A 34 -9.61 11.75 17.33
C ILE A 34 -9.64 13.13 16.68
N GLY A 35 -8.68 14.05 16.92
CA GLY A 35 -8.43 15.34 16.23
C GLY A 35 -9.60 16.14 15.63
N ARG A 36 -10.87 15.94 16.09
CA ARG A 36 -12.11 16.45 15.49
C ARG A 36 -12.96 17.24 16.49
N PRO A 37 -13.92 18.06 16.03
CA PRO A 37 -14.85 18.82 16.89
C PRO A 37 -15.63 17.95 17.89
N GLU A 38 -15.80 16.67 17.61
CA GLU A 38 -16.38 15.68 18.53
C GLU A 38 -15.49 15.38 19.75
N GLY A 39 -14.23 15.85 19.73
CA GLY A 39 -13.30 15.74 20.86
C GLY A 39 -13.62 16.62 22.07
N GLN A 40 -14.63 17.50 22.02
CA GLN A 40 -15.02 18.31 23.20
C GLN A 40 -15.43 17.41 24.39
N GLY A 41 -16.17 16.34 24.14
CA GLY A 41 -16.53 15.38 25.20
C GLY A 41 -15.34 14.66 25.82
N VAL A 42 -14.26 14.45 25.04
CA VAL A 42 -13.02 13.83 25.54
C VAL A 42 -12.24 14.81 26.40
N ALA A 43 -12.15 16.07 26.01
CA ALA A 43 -11.49 17.11 26.80
C ALA A 43 -12.20 17.37 28.15
N GLU A 44 -13.54 17.28 28.18
CA GLU A 44 -14.30 17.34 29.42
C GLU A 44 -14.05 16.12 30.30
N ALA A 45 -14.05 14.92 29.73
CA ALA A 45 -13.73 13.69 30.46
C ALA A 45 -12.30 13.71 31.04
N ILE A 46 -11.34 14.26 30.32
CA ILE A 46 -9.96 14.44 30.81
C ILE A 46 -9.93 15.43 31.97
N ARG A 47 -10.64 16.56 31.89
CA ARG A 47 -10.75 17.54 32.99
C ARG A 47 -11.36 16.92 34.23
N ASP A 48 -12.42 16.12 34.08
CA ASP A 48 -13.08 15.42 35.19
C ASP A 48 -12.14 14.39 35.83
N VAL A 49 -11.40 13.65 35.03
CA VAL A 49 -10.40 12.67 35.52
C VAL A 49 -9.28 13.40 36.27
N ASN A 50 -8.78 14.52 35.73
CA ASN A 50 -7.76 15.34 36.39
C ASN A 50 -8.23 15.88 37.74
N ALA A 51 -9.45 16.43 37.79
CA ALA A 51 -10.03 16.94 39.03
C ALA A 51 -10.13 15.84 40.10
N ARG A 52 -10.53 14.63 39.71
CA ARG A 52 -10.63 13.47 40.62
C ARG A 52 -9.25 12.98 41.06
N ILE A 53 -8.26 12.93 40.19
CA ILE A 53 -6.88 12.59 40.54
C ILE A 53 -6.36 13.57 41.59
N LEU A 54 -6.50 14.89 41.34
CA LEU A 54 -6.06 15.94 42.26
C LEU A 54 -6.79 15.93 43.60
N GLN A 55 -8.02 15.40 43.67
CA GLN A 55 -8.73 15.20 44.93
C GLN A 55 -8.31 13.93 45.67
N ALA A 56 -7.87 12.89 44.96
CA ALA A 56 -7.51 11.60 45.54
C ALA A 56 -6.04 11.50 45.99
N VAL A 57 -5.15 12.37 45.47
CA VAL A 57 -3.72 12.35 45.80
C VAL A 57 -3.42 13.06 47.13
N THR A 58 -2.42 12.55 47.88
CA THR A 58 -1.90 13.24 49.06
C THR A 58 -1.17 14.54 48.69
N ALA A 59 -0.94 15.42 49.70
CA ALA A 59 -0.22 16.66 49.48
C ALA A 59 1.19 16.44 48.88
N GLU A 60 1.91 15.42 49.32
CA GLU A 60 3.24 15.04 48.81
C GLU A 60 3.16 14.56 47.34
N GLN A 61 2.17 13.72 47.02
CA GLN A 61 1.93 13.25 45.67
C GLN A 61 1.52 14.39 44.73
N ARG A 62 0.74 15.35 45.27
CA ARG A 62 0.37 16.56 44.49
C ARG A 62 1.59 17.39 44.14
N GLU A 63 2.54 17.54 45.08
CA GLU A 63 3.78 18.27 44.83
C GLU A 63 4.66 17.57 43.79
N ILE A 64 4.72 16.25 43.77
CA ILE A 64 5.42 15.48 42.73
C ILE A 64 4.75 15.67 41.37
N PHE A 65 3.42 15.67 41.34
CA PHE A 65 2.67 15.90 40.08
C PHE A 65 2.84 17.32 39.56
N THR A 66 2.84 18.33 40.43
CA THR A 66 2.93 19.75 40.04
C THR A 66 4.35 20.22 39.78
N SER A 67 5.37 19.52 40.30
CA SER A 67 6.79 19.84 40.07
C SER A 67 7.45 19.07 38.91
N SER A 68 6.75 18.10 38.32
CA SER A 68 7.32 17.30 37.25
C SER A 68 7.03 17.88 35.86
N PRO A 69 7.94 17.71 34.87
CA PRO A 69 7.64 18.07 33.48
C PRO A 69 6.41 17.34 32.91
N LEU A 70 5.94 16.29 33.58
CA LEU A 70 4.69 15.58 33.27
C LEU A 70 3.44 16.41 33.62
N ASP A 71 3.55 17.38 34.55
CA ASP A 71 2.45 18.27 34.95
C ASP A 71 1.88 19.01 33.73
N ASP A 72 2.76 19.53 32.87
CA ASP A 72 2.40 20.21 31.64
C ASP A 72 1.62 19.33 30.65
N TYR A 73 1.78 18.02 30.72
CA TYR A 73 1.13 17.06 29.82
C TYR A 73 -0.08 16.37 30.45
N VAL A 74 -0.10 16.25 31.76
CA VAL A 74 -1.08 15.41 32.48
C VAL A 74 -2.21 16.25 33.06
N LEU A 75 -1.98 17.50 33.48
CA LEU A 75 -2.93 18.25 34.27
C LEU A 75 -3.64 19.39 33.54
N ASP A 76 -3.20 19.78 32.33
CA ASP A 76 -3.80 20.92 31.60
C ASP A 76 -4.09 20.59 30.14
N ALA A 77 -5.28 20.03 29.88
CA ALA A 77 -5.74 19.71 28.52
C ALA A 77 -5.84 20.97 27.61
N GLU A 78 -6.21 22.13 28.15
CA GLU A 78 -6.32 23.37 27.36
C GLU A 78 -4.93 23.94 27.00
N ARG A 79 -3.96 23.74 27.86
CA ARG A 79 -2.58 24.14 27.59
C ARG A 79 -1.92 23.21 26.58
N ASP A 80 -2.25 21.93 26.62
CA ASP A 80 -1.80 20.95 25.63
C ASP A 80 -2.41 21.22 24.24
N ASP A 81 -3.69 21.56 24.16
CA ASP A 81 -4.33 21.94 22.92
C ASP A 81 -3.75 23.25 22.35
N ARG A 82 -3.45 24.23 23.19
CA ARG A 82 -2.75 25.46 22.76
C ARG A 82 -1.34 25.20 22.29
N ARG A 83 -0.57 24.33 22.97
CA ARG A 83 0.77 23.90 22.54
C ARG A 83 0.72 23.12 21.23
N ARG A 84 -0.26 22.24 21.06
CA ARG A 84 -0.47 21.52 19.79
C ARG A 84 -0.82 22.48 18.67
N ALA A 85 -1.73 23.41 18.90
CA ALA A 85 -2.09 24.44 17.93
C ALA A 85 -0.88 25.32 17.57
N GLN A 86 -0.07 25.72 18.56
CA GLN A 86 1.17 26.46 18.35
C GLN A 86 2.24 25.62 17.65
N ALA A 87 2.41 24.34 18.02
CA ALA A 87 3.33 23.43 17.36
C ALA A 87 2.89 23.12 15.94
N THR A 88 1.58 23.10 15.65
CA THR A 88 1.05 22.96 14.31
C THR A 88 1.22 24.25 13.50
N ALA A 89 1.04 25.41 14.12
CA ALA A 89 1.22 26.71 13.47
C ALA A 89 2.69 27.11 13.29
N ALA A 90 3.61 26.59 14.11
CA ALA A 90 5.05 26.87 14.04
C ALA A 90 5.84 25.87 13.18
N ARG A 91 5.17 24.89 12.56
CA ARG A 91 5.82 23.96 11.66
C ARG A 91 5.92 24.57 10.27
N ASP A 92 7.07 25.15 9.95
CA ASP A 92 7.68 24.81 8.67
C ASP A 92 7.82 23.29 8.66
N GLU A 93 7.00 22.59 7.91
CA GLU A 93 7.13 21.13 7.80
C GLU A 93 8.57 20.85 7.36
N PRO A 94 9.34 20.03 8.11
CA PRO A 94 10.73 19.78 7.74
C PRO A 94 10.74 19.17 6.35
N SER A 95 11.66 19.66 5.49
CA SER A 95 11.79 19.14 4.13
C SER A 95 11.95 17.62 4.15
N LEU A 96 11.14 16.92 3.37
CA LEU A 96 11.20 15.49 3.19
C LEU A 96 12.19 15.08 2.09
N GLU A 97 12.90 16.04 1.51
CA GLU A 97 13.86 15.83 0.42
C GLU A 97 14.86 14.70 0.69
N PRO A 98 15.46 14.54 1.89
CA PRO A 98 16.39 13.46 2.19
C PRO A 98 15.76 12.05 2.13
N PHE A 99 14.43 11.96 2.22
CA PHE A 99 13.69 10.70 2.27
C PHE A 99 13.05 10.34 0.93
N LEU A 100 13.08 11.25 -0.04
CA LEU A 100 12.55 10.98 -1.38
C LEU A 100 13.38 9.90 -2.07
N PRO A 101 12.79 9.04 -2.91
CA PRO A 101 13.51 7.99 -3.65
C PRO A 101 14.31 8.56 -4.82
N LYS A 102 15.20 9.49 -4.53
CA LYS A 102 16.04 10.17 -5.52
C LYS A 102 17.20 9.33 -6.01
N ARG A 103 17.58 9.53 -7.28
CA ARG A 103 18.82 9.09 -7.87
C ARG A 103 19.43 10.26 -8.68
N GLY A 104 20.39 10.95 -8.12
CA GLY A 104 20.84 12.24 -8.62
C GLY A 104 19.71 13.28 -8.48
N ASP A 105 19.45 14.04 -9.54
CA ASP A 105 18.39 15.05 -9.56
C ASP A 105 16.99 14.48 -9.86
N GLY A 106 16.91 13.19 -10.23
CA GLY A 106 15.68 12.53 -10.60
C GLY A 106 15.17 11.52 -9.57
N LEU A 107 14.01 10.97 -9.84
CA LEU A 107 13.39 9.90 -9.07
C LEU A 107 13.57 8.54 -9.74
N VAL A 108 13.47 7.46 -8.96
CA VAL A 108 13.32 6.10 -9.47
C VAL A 108 11.87 5.69 -9.27
N LEU A 109 11.13 5.48 -10.34
CA LEU A 109 9.70 5.21 -10.31
C LEU A 109 9.36 3.90 -11.03
N SER A 110 8.37 3.20 -10.52
CA SER A 110 7.69 2.07 -11.17
C SER A 110 6.24 2.43 -11.47
N ALA A 111 5.55 1.59 -12.24
CA ALA A 111 4.11 1.75 -12.48
C ALA A 111 3.31 1.81 -11.15
N SER A 112 3.66 0.95 -10.18
CA SER A 112 3.00 0.96 -8.87
C SER A 112 3.28 2.22 -8.05
N ASP A 113 4.42 2.88 -8.24
CA ASP A 113 4.74 4.15 -7.58
C ASP A 113 3.88 5.27 -8.14
N ILE A 114 3.78 5.34 -9.48
CA ILE A 114 2.93 6.30 -10.20
C ILE A 114 1.45 6.11 -9.81
N ASP A 115 0.97 4.87 -9.85
CA ASP A 115 -0.42 4.53 -9.55
C ASP A 115 -0.78 4.83 -8.08
N THR A 116 0.14 4.55 -7.17
CA THR A 116 -0.04 4.87 -5.74
C THR A 116 -0.13 6.37 -5.50
N TYR A 117 0.75 7.17 -6.15
CA TYR A 117 0.72 8.62 -6.02
C TYR A 117 -0.56 9.22 -6.62
N ARG A 118 -0.96 8.79 -7.82
CA ARG A 118 -2.20 9.22 -8.48
C ARG A 118 -3.44 8.83 -7.68
N THR A 119 -3.43 7.66 -7.06
CA THR A 119 -4.55 7.23 -6.20
C THR A 119 -4.65 8.10 -4.95
N CYS A 120 -3.54 8.36 -4.27
CA CYS A 120 -3.49 9.25 -3.11
C CYS A 120 -2.04 9.63 -2.80
N PRO A 121 -1.63 10.90 -2.96
CA PRO A 121 -0.27 11.34 -2.66
C PRO A 121 0.15 11.06 -1.21
N LEU A 122 -0.77 11.16 -0.25
CA LEU A 122 -0.49 10.81 1.14
C LEU A 122 -0.22 9.30 1.33
N LYS A 123 -0.91 8.42 0.59
CA LYS A 123 -0.60 6.98 0.58
C LYS A 123 0.83 6.74 0.09
N TYR A 124 1.23 7.43 -0.97
CA TYR A 124 2.61 7.36 -1.47
C TYR A 124 3.63 7.83 -0.42
N LYS A 125 3.36 8.97 0.26
CA LYS A 125 4.21 9.48 1.36
C LYS A 125 4.42 8.41 2.43
N PHE A 126 3.35 7.74 2.88
CA PHE A 126 3.45 6.68 3.88
C PHE A 126 4.24 5.48 3.36
N ALA A 127 3.98 5.04 2.14
CA ALA A 127 4.57 3.83 1.57
C ALA A 127 6.04 4.01 1.17
N ARG A 128 6.40 5.15 0.54
CA ARG A 128 7.68 5.34 -0.15
C ARG A 128 8.62 6.32 0.54
N VAL A 129 8.09 7.36 1.17
CA VAL A 129 8.88 8.37 1.88
C VAL A 129 9.12 7.93 3.31
N PHE A 130 8.05 7.67 4.05
CA PHE A 130 8.15 7.20 5.45
C PHE A 130 8.44 5.71 5.57
N ARG A 131 8.19 4.95 4.51
CA ARG A 131 8.41 3.50 4.46
C ARG A 131 7.76 2.76 5.62
N ILE A 132 6.52 3.17 5.97
CA ILE A 132 5.74 2.50 7.01
C ILE A 132 5.50 1.06 6.57
N PRO A 133 6.01 0.06 7.29
CA PRO A 133 5.89 -1.33 6.89
C PRO A 133 4.42 -1.76 6.93
N GLN A 134 4.04 -2.56 5.94
CA GLN A 134 2.74 -3.21 5.87
C GLN A 134 2.95 -4.72 5.73
N GLU A 135 2.21 -5.47 6.51
CA GLU A 135 2.15 -6.92 6.31
C GLU A 135 1.28 -7.22 5.08
N PRO A 136 1.81 -7.99 4.11
CA PRO A 136 1.02 -8.36 2.94
C PRO A 136 -0.21 -9.17 3.37
N THR A 137 -1.35 -8.80 2.82
CA THR A 137 -2.59 -9.58 3.01
C THR A 137 -2.44 -10.99 2.44
N ILE A 138 -3.32 -11.91 2.82
CA ILE A 138 -3.33 -13.26 2.27
C ILE A 138 -3.41 -13.25 0.73
N HIS A 139 -4.20 -12.35 0.16
CA HIS A 139 -4.34 -12.21 -1.29
C HIS A 139 -3.08 -11.66 -1.97
N GLN A 140 -2.38 -10.72 -1.34
CA GLN A 140 -1.10 -10.21 -1.85
C GLN A 140 -0.01 -11.30 -1.80
N ARG A 141 0.10 -12.05 -0.67
CA ARG A 141 1.01 -13.19 -0.56
C ARG A 141 0.69 -14.27 -1.60
N PHE A 142 -0.60 -14.52 -1.80
CA PHE A 142 -1.08 -15.45 -2.81
C PHE A 142 -0.68 -15.03 -4.24
N GLY A 143 -0.87 -13.77 -4.61
CA GLY A 143 -0.42 -13.24 -5.89
C GLY A 143 1.09 -13.42 -6.09
N ILE A 144 1.90 -13.01 -5.10
CA ILE A 144 3.36 -13.18 -5.12
C ILE A 144 3.74 -14.65 -5.32
N LEU A 145 3.08 -15.56 -4.61
CA LEU A 145 3.33 -16.99 -4.74
C LEU A 145 3.07 -17.49 -6.14
N VAL A 146 1.92 -17.14 -6.74
CA VAL A 146 1.54 -17.60 -8.09
C VAL A 146 2.55 -17.12 -9.14
N HIS A 147 2.97 -15.84 -9.07
CA HIS A 147 4.02 -15.31 -9.94
C HIS A 147 5.34 -16.08 -9.80
N GLN A 148 5.76 -16.35 -8.55
CA GLN A 148 6.99 -17.13 -8.30
C GLN A 148 6.90 -18.58 -8.81
N VAL A 149 5.72 -19.20 -8.78
CA VAL A 149 5.49 -20.53 -9.33
C VAL A 149 5.67 -20.50 -10.84
N LEU A 150 5.02 -19.54 -11.53
CA LEU A 150 5.14 -19.40 -12.98
C LEU A 150 6.58 -19.03 -13.40
N GLU A 151 7.23 -18.10 -12.69
CA GLU A 151 8.62 -17.76 -12.94
C GLU A 151 9.54 -18.99 -12.92
N ARG A 152 9.43 -19.81 -11.87
CA ARG A 152 10.26 -21.02 -11.73
C ARG A 152 9.94 -22.08 -12.77
N PHE A 153 8.65 -22.25 -13.07
CA PHE A 153 8.22 -23.19 -14.09
C PHE A 153 8.83 -22.84 -15.46
N HIS A 154 8.78 -21.58 -15.83
CA HIS A 154 9.33 -21.13 -17.10
C HIS A 154 10.86 -21.02 -17.11
N ALA A 155 11.51 -20.79 -15.96
CA ALA A 155 12.97 -20.85 -15.85
C ALA A 155 13.51 -22.27 -16.16
N GLY A 156 12.71 -23.32 -15.94
CA GLY A 156 12.97 -24.69 -16.33
C GLY A 156 12.72 -25.00 -17.82
N GLN A 157 12.59 -23.98 -18.68
CA GLN A 157 12.29 -24.04 -20.12
C GLN A 157 10.84 -24.36 -20.49
N GLY A 158 9.90 -24.35 -19.53
CA GLY A 158 8.46 -24.50 -19.80
C GLY A 158 8.02 -25.87 -20.35
N ALA A 159 8.95 -26.83 -20.43
CA ALA A 159 8.69 -28.19 -20.89
C ALA A 159 8.18 -29.12 -19.79
N GLY A 160 7.88 -28.55 -18.61
CA GLY A 160 7.43 -29.29 -17.44
C GLY A 160 6.02 -29.84 -17.58
N SER A 161 5.67 -30.72 -16.64
CA SER A 161 4.33 -31.32 -16.54
C SER A 161 3.45 -30.55 -15.54
N ASP A 162 2.13 -30.81 -15.59
CA ASP A 162 1.20 -30.36 -14.54
C ASP A 162 1.69 -30.74 -13.14
N SER A 163 2.27 -31.95 -13.00
CA SER A 163 2.80 -32.46 -11.73
C SER A 163 3.96 -31.59 -11.22
N GLU A 164 4.84 -31.11 -12.09
CA GLU A 164 5.93 -30.20 -11.72
C GLU A 164 5.38 -28.85 -11.28
N LEU A 165 4.44 -28.29 -12.03
CA LEU A 165 3.79 -27.03 -11.73
C LEU A 165 3.07 -27.07 -10.37
N LEU A 166 2.34 -28.14 -10.08
CA LEU A 166 1.70 -28.36 -8.80
C LEU A 166 2.71 -28.59 -7.67
N GLY A 167 3.80 -29.29 -7.94
CA GLY A 167 4.91 -29.44 -6.99
C GLY A 167 5.57 -28.12 -6.61
N LEU A 168 5.72 -27.20 -7.57
CA LEU A 168 6.20 -25.84 -7.33
C LEU A 168 5.21 -25.05 -6.47
N LEU A 169 3.90 -25.19 -6.72
CA LEU A 169 2.84 -24.58 -5.90
C LEU A 169 2.93 -25.07 -4.46
N ASP A 170 2.97 -26.38 -4.23
CA ASP A 170 3.02 -26.97 -2.88
C ASP A 170 4.29 -26.55 -2.12
N ALA A 171 5.42 -26.54 -2.81
CA ALA A 171 6.69 -26.09 -2.23
C ALA A 171 6.67 -24.59 -1.90
N GLY A 172 6.07 -23.79 -2.77
CA GLY A 172 5.91 -22.35 -2.58
C GLY A 172 4.93 -22.02 -1.45
N TRP A 173 3.83 -22.78 -1.35
CA TRP A 173 2.81 -22.65 -0.32
C TRP A 173 3.41 -22.79 1.09
N ARG A 174 4.16 -23.88 1.30
CA ARG A 174 4.85 -24.10 2.59
C ARG A 174 5.85 -23.01 2.93
N ARG A 175 6.64 -22.54 1.94
CA ARG A 175 7.65 -21.49 2.16
C ARG A 175 7.01 -20.10 2.37
N GLY A 176 5.85 -19.84 1.76
CA GLY A 176 5.11 -18.60 1.88
C GLY A 176 4.40 -18.42 3.22
N GLY A 177 4.53 -19.39 4.14
CA GLY A 177 3.92 -19.33 5.47
C GLY A 177 2.39 -19.42 5.42
N PHE A 178 1.83 -20.06 4.39
CA PHE A 178 0.41 -20.37 4.36
C PHE A 178 0.13 -21.56 5.27
N GLY A 179 -0.99 -21.48 5.98
CA GLY A 179 -1.50 -22.51 6.84
C GLY A 179 -2.49 -23.45 6.14
N ASP A 180 -3.43 -23.94 6.91
CA ASP A 180 -4.47 -24.87 6.51
C ASP A 180 -5.89 -24.42 6.89
N SER A 181 -6.10 -23.10 7.07
CA SER A 181 -7.44 -22.53 7.25
C SER A 181 -8.32 -22.85 6.04
N GLU A 182 -9.62 -22.78 6.21
CA GLU A 182 -10.56 -23.05 5.12
C GLU A 182 -10.34 -22.11 3.94
N GLU A 183 -10.09 -20.84 4.20
CA GLU A 183 -9.77 -19.84 3.17
C GLU A 183 -8.48 -20.18 2.42
N GLU A 184 -7.43 -20.58 3.13
CA GLU A 184 -6.16 -20.96 2.53
C GLU A 184 -6.27 -22.23 1.70
N ARG A 185 -7.01 -23.25 2.16
CA ARG A 185 -7.29 -24.45 1.36
C ARG A 185 -8.05 -24.13 0.08
N GLN A 186 -9.04 -23.26 0.15
CA GLN A 186 -9.79 -22.82 -1.03
C GLN A 186 -8.90 -22.04 -2.02
N LEU A 187 -8.03 -21.16 -1.54
CA LEU A 187 -7.07 -20.45 -2.39
C LEU A 187 -6.08 -21.42 -3.04
N HIS A 188 -5.57 -22.39 -2.30
CA HIS A 188 -4.68 -23.43 -2.84
C HIS A 188 -5.35 -24.23 -3.95
N GLY A 189 -6.59 -24.70 -3.72
CA GLY A 189 -7.36 -25.44 -4.72
C GLY A 189 -7.65 -24.62 -5.98
N LYS A 190 -7.98 -23.32 -5.82
CA LYS A 190 -8.16 -22.41 -6.95
C LYS A 190 -6.86 -22.22 -7.72
N ALA A 191 -5.72 -22.05 -7.02
CA ALA A 191 -4.42 -21.93 -7.68
C ALA A 191 -4.06 -23.19 -8.47
N ALA A 192 -4.22 -24.38 -7.87
CA ALA A 192 -3.94 -25.64 -8.54
C ALA A 192 -4.75 -25.80 -9.83
N THR A 193 -6.06 -25.54 -9.76
CA THR A 193 -6.94 -25.58 -10.93
C THR A 193 -6.55 -24.57 -11.99
N ALA A 194 -6.25 -23.32 -11.58
CA ALA A 194 -5.86 -22.24 -12.51
C ALA A 194 -4.51 -22.54 -13.19
N LEU A 195 -3.53 -23.08 -12.47
CA LEU A 195 -2.23 -23.41 -13.01
C LEU A 195 -2.29 -24.56 -14.02
N VAL A 196 -3.11 -25.58 -13.80
CA VAL A 196 -3.33 -26.66 -14.76
C VAL A 196 -4.01 -26.11 -16.03
N ARG A 197 -5.02 -25.26 -15.90
CA ARG A 197 -5.65 -24.61 -17.07
C ARG A 197 -4.65 -23.73 -17.83
N TYR A 198 -3.86 -22.96 -17.10
CA TYR A 198 -2.79 -22.15 -17.67
C TYR A 198 -1.82 -23.01 -18.50
N HIS A 199 -1.36 -24.13 -17.94
CA HIS A 199 -0.43 -25.03 -18.62
C HIS A 199 -1.04 -25.62 -19.90
N THR A 200 -2.29 -26.08 -19.85
CA THR A 200 -3.02 -26.60 -21.03
C THR A 200 -3.14 -25.51 -22.13
N ARG A 201 -3.48 -24.28 -21.73
CA ARG A 201 -3.55 -23.14 -22.65
C ARG A 201 -2.17 -22.83 -23.25
N PHE A 202 -1.16 -22.73 -22.40
CA PHE A 202 0.21 -22.43 -22.79
C PHE A 202 0.74 -23.41 -23.84
N GLN A 203 0.44 -24.70 -23.68
CA GLN A 203 0.82 -25.73 -24.66
C GLN A 203 0.06 -25.64 -26.00
N SER A 204 -1.12 -25.02 -26.01
CA SER A 204 -1.96 -24.88 -27.21
C SER A 204 -1.82 -23.50 -27.90
N GLU A 205 -1.12 -22.55 -27.28
CA GLU A 205 -0.90 -21.24 -27.88
C GLU A 205 0.07 -21.32 -29.08
N GLU A 206 -0.26 -20.64 -30.14
CA GLU A 206 0.61 -20.51 -31.32
C GLU A 206 1.71 -19.45 -31.15
N SER A 207 1.62 -18.65 -30.10
CA SER A 207 2.63 -17.65 -29.76
C SER A 207 3.91 -18.31 -29.21
N GLU A 208 5.06 -17.73 -29.52
CA GLU A 208 6.36 -18.17 -29.02
C GLU A 208 6.79 -17.28 -27.84
N PRO A 209 6.79 -17.79 -26.60
CA PRO A 209 7.34 -17.05 -25.48
C PRO A 209 8.85 -16.82 -25.67
N ILE A 210 9.25 -15.56 -25.66
CA ILE A 210 10.67 -15.20 -25.82
C ILE A 210 11.32 -14.81 -24.51
N TRP A 211 10.57 -14.22 -23.58
CA TRP A 211 11.07 -13.87 -22.25
C TRP A 211 10.02 -14.02 -21.17
N PHE A 212 10.51 -14.37 -19.98
CA PHE A 212 9.76 -14.37 -18.73
C PHE A 212 10.47 -13.46 -17.72
N GLU A 213 9.70 -12.76 -16.89
CA GLU A 213 10.19 -11.90 -15.80
C GLU A 213 11.28 -10.92 -16.28
N LYS A 214 11.09 -10.38 -17.48
CA LYS A 214 12.08 -9.51 -18.11
C LYS A 214 12.02 -8.10 -17.55
N SER A 215 13.11 -7.68 -16.92
CA SER A 215 13.22 -6.32 -16.38
C SER A 215 13.61 -5.32 -17.45
N PHE A 216 13.08 -4.11 -17.33
CA PHE A 216 13.48 -2.96 -18.14
C PHE A 216 13.75 -1.75 -17.25
N ALA A 217 14.55 -0.82 -17.78
CA ALA A 217 14.72 0.52 -17.24
C ALA A 217 15.00 1.49 -18.36
N PHE A 218 14.39 2.66 -18.31
CA PHE A 218 14.63 3.74 -19.28
C PHE A 218 14.49 5.11 -18.60
N ARG A 219 14.98 6.16 -19.27
CA ARG A 219 14.95 7.52 -18.71
C ARG A 219 13.84 8.36 -19.31
N VAL A 220 13.21 9.16 -18.45
CA VAL A 220 12.30 10.25 -18.79
C VAL A 220 12.85 11.51 -18.14
N GLY A 221 13.54 12.35 -18.92
CA GLY A 221 14.32 13.45 -18.36
C GLY A 221 15.34 12.98 -17.31
N PRO A 222 15.34 13.54 -16.09
CA PRO A 222 16.23 13.11 -15.01
C PRO A 222 15.75 11.81 -14.33
N HIS A 223 14.50 11.39 -14.55
CA HIS A 223 13.88 10.27 -13.85
C HIS A 223 14.23 8.93 -14.48
N LEU A 224 14.35 7.89 -13.67
CA LEU A 224 14.53 6.51 -14.08
C LEU A 224 13.23 5.73 -13.86
N LEU A 225 12.61 5.31 -14.94
CA LEU A 225 11.48 4.39 -14.91
C LEU A 225 11.97 2.95 -15.00
N ARG A 226 11.37 2.08 -14.19
CA ARG A 226 11.71 0.65 -14.16
C ARG A 226 10.47 -0.21 -14.01
N GLY A 227 10.55 -1.39 -14.55
CA GLY A 227 9.50 -2.39 -14.41
C GLY A 227 10.00 -3.78 -14.76
N ARG A 228 9.11 -4.74 -14.67
CA ARG A 228 9.35 -6.12 -15.03
C ARG A 228 8.07 -6.67 -15.65
N VAL A 229 8.21 -7.22 -16.85
CA VAL A 229 7.10 -7.83 -17.60
C VAL A 229 7.13 -9.34 -17.30
N ASP A 230 5.99 -9.89 -16.93
CA ASP A 230 5.90 -11.30 -16.53
C ASP A 230 6.19 -12.24 -17.71
N ARG A 231 5.62 -11.96 -18.89
CA ARG A 231 5.84 -12.76 -20.10
C ARG A 231 5.82 -11.87 -21.35
N VAL A 232 6.70 -12.17 -22.29
CA VAL A 232 6.77 -11.54 -23.62
C VAL A 232 6.70 -12.64 -24.67
N ASP A 233 5.71 -12.54 -25.56
CA ASP A 233 5.49 -13.49 -26.63
C ASP A 233 5.74 -12.86 -28.00
N ARG A 234 6.28 -13.65 -28.92
CA ARG A 234 6.26 -13.37 -30.35
C ARG A 234 5.04 -14.06 -30.97
N LEU A 235 4.19 -13.28 -31.61
CA LEU A 235 2.99 -13.77 -32.28
C LEU A 235 3.32 -14.30 -33.69
N PRO A 236 2.46 -15.17 -34.27
CA PRO A 236 2.68 -15.70 -35.63
C PRO A 236 2.91 -14.64 -36.71
N GLY A 237 2.33 -13.46 -36.56
CA GLY A 237 2.53 -12.32 -37.46
C GLY A 237 3.85 -11.56 -37.30
N GLY A 238 4.71 -11.97 -36.34
CA GLY A 238 5.96 -11.28 -36.01
C GLY A 238 5.81 -10.10 -35.04
N GLU A 239 4.60 -9.77 -34.65
CA GLU A 239 4.29 -8.78 -33.61
C GLU A 239 4.63 -9.35 -32.22
N TYR A 240 4.75 -8.46 -31.23
CA TYR A 240 5.03 -8.86 -29.86
C TYR A 240 3.86 -8.53 -28.94
N GLU A 241 3.63 -9.39 -27.97
CA GLU A 241 2.62 -9.22 -26.93
C GLU A 241 3.27 -9.23 -25.56
N LEU A 242 2.94 -8.24 -24.72
CA LEU A 242 3.33 -8.20 -23.30
C LEU A 242 2.17 -8.72 -22.46
N ILE A 243 2.46 -9.67 -21.59
CA ILE A 243 1.45 -10.31 -20.75
C ILE A 243 1.85 -10.09 -19.28
N ASP A 244 0.88 -9.64 -18.50
CA ASP A 244 1.01 -9.50 -17.04
C ASP A 244 -0.04 -10.40 -16.37
N TYR A 245 0.41 -11.26 -15.47
CA TYR A 245 -0.44 -12.18 -14.75
C TYR A 245 -1.16 -11.50 -13.58
N LYS A 246 -2.44 -11.80 -13.43
CA LYS A 246 -3.26 -11.28 -12.33
C LYS A 246 -4.00 -12.41 -11.62
N THR A 247 -4.01 -12.34 -10.28
CA THR A 247 -4.80 -13.24 -9.42
C THR A 247 -6.04 -12.56 -8.83
N GLY A 248 -6.20 -11.26 -9.10
CA GLY A 248 -7.37 -10.49 -8.71
C GLY A 248 -8.50 -10.56 -9.74
N ARG A 249 -9.56 -9.79 -9.50
CA ARG A 249 -10.70 -9.67 -10.43
C ARG A 249 -10.33 -8.85 -11.67
N PRO A 250 -10.90 -9.18 -12.85
CA PRO A 250 -10.70 -8.40 -14.05
C PRO A 250 -11.08 -6.93 -13.88
N LYS A 251 -10.23 -6.05 -14.41
CA LYS A 251 -10.49 -4.61 -14.47
C LYS A 251 -11.59 -4.31 -15.49
N THR A 252 -12.38 -3.29 -15.20
CA THR A 252 -13.36 -2.76 -16.17
C THR A 252 -12.67 -2.02 -17.30
N ALA A 253 -13.38 -1.79 -18.42
CA ALA A 253 -12.84 -1.03 -19.55
C ALA A 253 -12.39 0.39 -19.15
N ALA A 254 -13.13 1.06 -18.26
CA ALA A 254 -12.75 2.37 -17.74
C ALA A 254 -11.44 2.33 -16.93
N GLN A 255 -11.28 1.32 -16.06
CA GLN A 255 -10.03 1.13 -15.30
C GLN A 255 -8.84 0.78 -16.20
N LEU A 256 -9.09 0.07 -17.28
CA LEU A 256 -8.05 -0.27 -18.26
C LEU A 256 -7.62 0.94 -19.10
N ALA A 257 -8.53 1.86 -19.39
CA ALA A 257 -8.23 3.08 -20.14
C ALA A 257 -7.21 3.98 -19.42
N GLU A 258 -7.22 3.98 -18.09
CA GLU A 258 -6.33 4.77 -17.24
C GLU A 258 -5.14 3.95 -16.68
N ASP A 259 -4.94 2.75 -17.19
CA ASP A 259 -3.94 1.82 -16.65
C ASP A 259 -2.51 2.22 -17.00
N VAL A 260 -1.75 2.61 -16.01
CA VAL A 260 -0.34 3.01 -16.16
C VAL A 260 0.56 1.82 -16.43
N GLN A 261 0.26 0.65 -15.85
CA GLN A 261 1.19 -0.47 -15.83
C GLN A 261 1.48 -1.01 -17.23
N LEU A 262 0.44 -1.35 -18.00
CA LEU A 262 0.64 -1.92 -19.33
C LEU A 262 1.20 -0.88 -20.32
N SER A 263 0.80 0.39 -20.20
CA SER A 263 1.37 1.47 -21.02
C SER A 263 2.85 1.67 -20.75
N LEU A 264 3.23 1.68 -19.46
CA LEU A 264 4.63 1.78 -19.06
C LEU A 264 5.46 0.58 -19.57
N TYR A 265 4.86 -0.61 -19.61
CA TYR A 265 5.49 -1.81 -20.13
C TYR A 265 5.76 -1.70 -21.63
N ALA A 266 4.80 -1.21 -22.40
CA ALA A 266 4.97 -0.99 -23.85
C ALA A 266 6.08 0.03 -24.13
N VAL A 267 6.07 1.17 -23.46
CA VAL A 267 7.13 2.18 -23.57
C VAL A 267 8.47 1.60 -23.14
N GLY A 268 8.51 0.85 -22.02
CA GLY A 268 9.71 0.19 -21.52
C GLY A 268 10.27 -0.84 -22.48
N ALA A 269 9.44 -1.62 -23.16
CA ALA A 269 9.85 -2.58 -24.19
C ALA A 269 10.47 -1.85 -25.40
N ALA A 270 9.86 -0.77 -25.86
CA ALA A 270 10.37 0.03 -26.96
C ALA A 270 11.71 0.70 -26.61
N GLU A 271 11.81 1.34 -25.45
CA GLU A 271 12.99 2.10 -25.04
C GLU A 271 14.19 1.21 -24.66
N ALA A 272 13.94 0.17 -23.85
CA ALA A 272 14.99 -0.67 -23.29
C ALA A 272 15.38 -1.85 -24.18
N TRP A 273 14.41 -2.43 -24.90
CA TRP A 273 14.66 -3.64 -25.69
C TRP A 273 14.59 -3.42 -27.20
N ARG A 274 14.18 -2.22 -27.65
CA ARG A 274 13.94 -1.89 -29.05
C ARG A 274 12.87 -2.80 -29.69
N LEU A 275 11.89 -3.18 -28.88
CA LEU A 275 10.83 -4.11 -29.24
C LEU A 275 9.50 -3.34 -29.31
N ASP A 276 8.89 -3.35 -30.51
CA ASP A 276 7.55 -2.79 -30.70
C ASP A 276 6.51 -3.80 -30.22
N ALA A 277 5.95 -3.56 -29.05
CA ALA A 277 4.90 -4.37 -28.46
C ALA A 277 3.56 -3.66 -28.57
N SER A 278 2.95 -3.77 -29.74
CA SER A 278 1.63 -3.19 -30.04
C SER A 278 0.49 -3.84 -29.25
N LYS A 279 0.69 -5.06 -28.77
CA LYS A 279 -0.30 -5.82 -27.99
C LYS A 279 0.12 -5.99 -26.56
N GLN A 280 -0.81 -5.75 -25.66
CA GLN A 280 -0.64 -5.93 -24.24
C GLN A 280 -1.86 -6.63 -23.66
N ALA A 281 -1.68 -7.49 -22.66
CA ALA A 281 -2.77 -8.20 -22.04
C ALA A 281 -2.56 -8.39 -20.54
N TYR A 282 -3.63 -8.27 -19.78
CA TYR A 282 -3.74 -8.89 -18.49
C TYR A 282 -4.27 -10.32 -18.64
N TYR A 283 -3.60 -11.27 -18.02
CA TYR A 283 -4.11 -12.62 -17.94
C TYR A 283 -4.54 -12.94 -16.51
N TYR A 284 -5.85 -12.94 -16.29
CA TYR A 284 -6.47 -13.24 -15.01
C TYR A 284 -6.53 -14.76 -14.81
N LEU A 285 -5.54 -15.28 -14.12
CA LEU A 285 -5.28 -16.72 -14.00
C LEU A 285 -6.45 -17.48 -13.35
N LEU A 286 -7.07 -16.93 -12.30
CA LEU A 286 -8.17 -17.60 -11.60
C LEU A 286 -9.44 -17.73 -12.43
N ASP A 287 -9.67 -16.77 -13.34
CA ASP A 287 -10.84 -16.72 -14.21
C ASP A 287 -10.54 -17.28 -15.62
N ASP A 288 -9.28 -17.62 -15.91
CA ASP A 288 -8.79 -18.02 -17.24
C ASP A 288 -9.16 -17.00 -18.33
N GLN A 289 -9.07 -15.72 -17.98
CA GLN A 289 -9.47 -14.64 -18.87
C GLN A 289 -8.26 -13.80 -19.27
N LYS A 290 -7.98 -13.77 -20.58
CA LYS A 290 -7.00 -12.85 -21.16
C LYS A 290 -7.72 -11.60 -21.68
N VAL A 291 -7.41 -10.44 -21.14
CA VAL A 291 -7.98 -9.16 -21.52
C VAL A 291 -6.91 -8.37 -22.26
N ALA A 292 -7.06 -8.33 -23.59
CA ALA A 292 -6.15 -7.59 -24.45
C ALA A 292 -6.44 -6.09 -24.41
N LEU A 293 -5.37 -5.30 -24.40
CA LEU A 293 -5.40 -3.88 -24.70
C LEU A 293 -4.65 -3.62 -25.99
N SER A 294 -5.31 -2.93 -26.90
CA SER A 294 -4.65 -2.33 -28.05
C SER A 294 -4.57 -0.84 -27.78
N ARG A 295 -3.37 -0.32 -27.64
CA ARG A 295 -3.16 1.09 -27.41
C ARG A 295 -2.60 1.75 -28.68
N GLY A 296 -2.84 3.06 -28.80
CA GLY A 296 -2.49 3.85 -29.97
C GLY A 296 -1.18 4.63 -29.81
N GLU A 297 -0.86 5.39 -30.86
CA GLU A 297 0.37 6.20 -30.94
C GLU A 297 0.54 7.23 -29.81
N GLY A 298 -0.54 7.61 -29.09
CA GLY A 298 -0.52 8.59 -27.99
C GLY A 298 -0.06 8.06 -26.62
N ASP A 299 0.10 6.75 -26.47
CA ASP A 299 0.41 6.15 -25.14
C ASP A 299 1.76 6.57 -24.59
N ARG A 300 2.75 6.74 -25.46
CA ARG A 300 4.08 7.19 -25.07
C ARG A 300 4.02 8.59 -24.46
N ASP A 301 3.38 9.50 -25.16
CA ASP A 301 3.27 10.90 -24.71
C ASP A 301 2.48 11.01 -23.42
N TRP A 302 1.41 10.25 -23.29
CA TRP A 302 0.65 10.15 -22.05
C TRP A 302 1.48 9.62 -20.86
N ILE A 303 2.27 8.57 -21.05
CA ILE A 303 3.16 8.04 -19.99
C ILE A 303 4.23 9.06 -19.61
N LEU A 304 4.78 9.80 -20.58
CA LEU A 304 5.75 10.87 -20.29
C LEU A 304 5.09 11.99 -19.47
N GLU A 305 3.91 12.43 -19.85
CA GLU A 305 3.14 13.47 -19.15
C GLU A 305 2.81 13.05 -17.72
N VAL A 306 2.22 11.87 -17.54
CA VAL A 306 1.90 11.32 -16.21
C VAL A 306 3.15 11.15 -15.35
N THR A 307 4.27 10.74 -15.95
CA THR A 307 5.54 10.61 -15.23
C THR A 307 6.04 11.96 -14.72
N HIS A 308 6.00 12.99 -15.57
CA HIS A 308 6.42 14.34 -15.18
C HIS A 308 5.50 14.90 -14.09
N GLU A 309 4.19 14.82 -14.25
CA GLU A 309 3.21 15.27 -13.24
C GLU A 309 3.48 14.63 -11.86
N VAL A 310 3.61 13.31 -11.83
CA VAL A 310 3.86 12.57 -10.59
C VAL A 310 5.24 12.91 -10.01
N ALA A 311 6.26 13.00 -10.85
CA ALA A 311 7.61 13.32 -10.39
C ALA A 311 7.70 14.74 -9.82
N ASP A 312 7.10 15.72 -10.48
CA ASP A 312 7.05 17.11 -10.03
C ASP A 312 6.28 17.22 -8.70
N GLY A 313 5.16 16.52 -8.59
CA GLY A 313 4.39 16.44 -7.35
C GLY A 313 5.19 15.86 -6.18
N ILE A 314 5.94 14.78 -6.41
CA ILE A 314 6.79 14.16 -5.38
C ILE A 314 7.96 15.08 -5.02
N LEU A 315 8.63 15.68 -6.00
CA LEU A 315 9.77 16.57 -5.77
C LEU A 315 9.39 17.87 -5.07
N SER A 316 8.21 18.41 -5.37
CA SER A 316 7.63 19.56 -4.66
C SER A 316 7.02 19.21 -3.30
N GLN A 317 7.08 17.92 -2.91
CA GLN A 317 6.52 17.40 -1.66
C GLN A 317 4.98 17.59 -1.55
N GLY A 318 4.27 17.59 -2.67
CA GLY A 318 2.82 17.67 -2.77
C GLY A 318 2.19 16.33 -2.34
N PHE A 319 1.93 16.16 -1.06
CA PHE A 319 1.39 14.92 -0.50
C PHE A 319 0.00 15.10 0.14
N GLU A 320 -0.78 16.03 -0.36
CA GLU A 320 -2.15 16.24 0.08
C GLU A 320 -2.99 14.99 -0.19
N PRO A 321 -3.80 14.57 0.78
CA PRO A 321 -4.66 13.40 0.60
C PRO A 321 -5.77 13.67 -0.42
N THR A 322 -6.07 12.65 -1.21
CA THR A 322 -7.25 12.59 -2.10
C THR A 322 -8.21 11.50 -1.62
N PRO A 323 -8.90 11.72 -0.49
CA PRO A 323 -9.75 10.69 0.10
C PRO A 323 -10.95 10.40 -0.80
N SER A 324 -11.29 9.12 -0.92
CA SER A 324 -12.55 8.64 -1.48
C SER A 324 -12.90 7.32 -0.81
N PHE A 325 -14.19 7.00 -0.73
CA PHE A 325 -14.62 5.73 -0.16
C PHE A 325 -13.93 4.53 -0.84
N ALA A 326 -13.84 4.54 -2.16
CA ALA A 326 -13.21 3.47 -2.94
C ALA A 326 -11.72 3.31 -2.61
N ALA A 327 -10.96 4.41 -2.57
CA ALA A 327 -9.53 4.39 -2.29
C ALA A 327 -9.25 4.09 -0.81
N CYS A 328 -10.03 4.68 0.11
CA CYS A 328 -9.81 4.53 1.55
C CYS A 328 -10.23 3.16 2.09
N SER A 329 -11.27 2.53 1.51
CA SER A 329 -11.76 1.21 1.97
C SER A 329 -10.73 0.09 1.82
N VAL A 330 -9.84 0.21 0.83
CA VAL A 330 -8.79 -0.77 0.51
C VAL A 330 -7.38 -0.27 0.86
N CYS A 331 -7.28 0.87 1.55
CA CYS A 331 -6.00 1.47 1.88
C CYS A 331 -5.37 0.82 3.11
N ASP A 332 -4.15 0.30 2.96
CA ASP A 332 -3.39 -0.33 4.04
C ASP A 332 -3.10 0.64 5.20
N TYR A 333 -3.10 1.95 4.93
CA TYR A 333 -2.82 3.01 5.91
C TYR A 333 -4.07 3.63 6.52
N ARG A 334 -5.26 3.09 6.26
CA ARG A 334 -6.54 3.67 6.71
C ARG A 334 -6.59 3.93 8.22
N LEU A 335 -6.00 3.05 9.03
CA LEU A 335 -6.02 3.15 10.49
C LEU A 335 -5.18 4.31 11.03
N VAL A 336 -4.12 4.68 10.33
CA VAL A 336 -3.19 5.75 10.74
C VAL A 336 -3.37 7.04 9.94
N CYS A 337 -4.22 7.01 8.92
CA CYS A 337 -4.42 8.15 8.02
C CYS A 337 -5.37 9.19 8.66
N PRO A 338 -4.93 10.45 8.83
CA PRO A 338 -5.77 11.50 9.42
C PRO A 338 -6.92 11.95 8.51
N ALA A 339 -6.83 11.65 7.20
CA ALA A 339 -7.79 12.05 6.18
C ALA A 339 -8.61 10.88 5.62
N ALA A 340 -8.56 9.70 6.26
CA ALA A 340 -9.29 8.54 5.76
C ALA A 340 -10.81 8.77 5.78
N GLU A 341 -11.45 8.57 4.64
CA GLU A 341 -12.90 8.52 4.54
C GLU A 341 -13.44 7.24 5.19
N ARG A 342 -14.50 7.37 6.01
CA ARG A 342 -15.07 6.27 6.81
C ARG A 342 -16.24 5.61 6.11
#